data_a4f402676bdecc4cacf81e47f5e647e3
#
_entry.id   a4f402676bdecc4cacf81e47f5e647e3
#
_cell.length_a   1.000
_cell.length_b   1.000
_cell.length_c   1.000
_cell.angle_alpha   90.00
_cell.angle_beta   90.00
_cell.angle_gamma   90.00
#
_symmetry.space_group_name_H-M   'P 1'
#
loop_
_entity.id
_entity.type
_entity.pdbx_description
1 polymer ?
#
loop_
_entity_poly.entity_id
_entity_poly.type
_entity_poly.pdbx_seq_one_letter_code
_entity_poly.pdbx_strand_id
1 'polypeptide(L)'
;MALVEVRDLVKVFPLGESVFGGSAQRHVRAVDGVSLEIEAGETLGLVGESGSGKSTLGRLMLRLIEPTSGSVRFDGVDVLAARGHELRRLRRDMQIVFQDPFASLDPRMTVEQAVSEPLVIHENPGRVRRRERAVELLRAVGLEESALARYPHEFSGGQRQRIAIARALTLKP
;
A
#
# COMPACT_ATOMS: atom_id res chain seq x y z
N MET A 1 -14.87 18.13 -2.46
CA MET A 1 -13.58 18.13 -3.19
C MET A 1 -12.98 16.75 -2.99
N ALA A 2 -12.74 16.02 -4.07
CA ALA A 2 -12.29 14.65 -3.97
C ALA A 2 -10.94 14.56 -3.23
N LEU A 3 -10.81 13.59 -2.33
CA LEU A 3 -9.57 13.27 -1.63
C LEU A 3 -8.58 12.61 -2.59
N VAL A 4 -9.08 11.73 -3.47
CA VAL A 4 -8.26 11.09 -4.52
C VAL A 4 -8.89 11.39 -5.87
N GLU A 5 -8.09 11.85 -6.82
CA GLU A 5 -8.49 12.05 -8.21
C GLU A 5 -7.55 11.27 -9.12
N VAL A 6 -8.11 10.46 -9.99
CA VAL A 6 -7.39 9.72 -11.04
C VAL A 6 -7.96 10.13 -12.37
N ARG A 7 -7.11 10.49 -13.35
CA ARG A 7 -7.51 10.92 -14.69
C ARG A 7 -6.72 10.17 -15.74
N ASP A 8 -7.46 9.50 -16.63
CA ASP A 8 -6.97 8.81 -17.82
C ASP A 8 -5.73 7.93 -17.56
N LEU A 9 -5.74 7.22 -16.43
CA LEU A 9 -4.59 6.46 -15.97
C LEU A 9 -4.38 5.22 -16.84
N VAL A 10 -3.18 5.07 -17.39
CA VAL A 10 -2.79 3.97 -18.27
C VAL A 10 -1.55 3.29 -17.71
N LYS A 11 -1.54 1.95 -17.77
CA LYS A 11 -0.35 1.14 -17.54
C LYS A 11 -0.19 0.05 -18.58
N VAL A 12 0.92 0.12 -19.28
CA VAL A 12 1.35 -0.87 -20.27
C VAL A 12 2.60 -1.57 -19.75
N PHE A 13 2.60 -2.89 -19.73
CA PHE A 13 3.78 -3.70 -19.43
C PHE A 13 4.31 -4.34 -20.71
N PRO A 14 5.61 -4.30 -21.00
CA PRO A 14 6.21 -5.07 -22.10
C PRO A 14 6.18 -6.55 -21.73
N LEU A 15 5.82 -7.41 -22.68
CA LEU A 15 5.90 -8.87 -22.59
C LEU A 15 7.13 -9.37 -23.32
N GLY A 16 8.13 -9.82 -22.55
CA GLY A 16 9.31 -10.50 -23.06
C GLY A 16 10.39 -9.57 -23.65
N GLU A 17 11.65 -9.89 -23.35
CA GLU A 17 12.79 -9.41 -24.12
C GLU A 17 12.96 -10.34 -25.33
N SER A 18 12.96 -9.80 -26.53
CA SER A 18 13.38 -10.55 -27.74
C SER A 18 14.89 -10.78 -27.65
N VAL A 19 15.29 -11.98 -27.24
CA VAL A 19 16.72 -12.38 -27.23
C VAL A 19 17.29 -12.52 -28.65
N PHE A 20 16.43 -12.53 -29.67
CA PHE A 20 16.79 -12.55 -31.09
C PHE A 20 16.00 -11.47 -31.80
N GLY A 21 16.69 -10.45 -32.30
CA GLY A 21 16.11 -9.30 -32.97
C GLY A 21 15.09 -9.69 -34.06
N GLY A 22 13.86 -9.18 -33.93
CA GLY A 22 12.91 -9.21 -35.03
C GLY A 22 11.46 -9.56 -34.71
N SER A 23 10.96 -9.63 -33.47
CA SER A 23 9.52 -9.79 -33.23
C SER A 23 8.92 -8.57 -32.56
N ALA A 24 7.71 -8.18 -33.01
CA ALA A 24 6.95 -7.08 -32.42
C ALA A 24 6.83 -7.28 -30.91
N GLN A 25 7.31 -6.33 -30.14
CA GLN A 25 7.24 -6.34 -28.69
C GLN A 25 5.75 -6.42 -28.28
N ARG A 26 5.35 -7.55 -27.70
CA ARG A 26 3.99 -7.70 -27.19
C ARG A 26 3.86 -6.87 -25.92
N HIS A 27 2.77 -6.14 -25.80
CA HIS A 27 2.46 -5.32 -24.66
C HIS A 27 1.16 -5.79 -24.02
N VAL A 28 1.09 -5.78 -22.68
CA VAL A 28 -0.15 -5.95 -21.93
C VAL A 28 -0.57 -4.61 -21.37
N ARG A 29 -1.74 -4.16 -21.76
CA ARG A 29 -2.38 -2.97 -21.22
C ARG A 29 -3.16 -3.38 -19.96
N ALA A 30 -2.52 -3.27 -18.80
CA ALA A 30 -3.07 -3.72 -17.52
C ALA A 30 -4.08 -2.71 -16.93
N VAL A 31 -3.95 -1.42 -17.25
CA VAL A 31 -4.90 -0.35 -16.95
C VAL A 31 -5.01 0.51 -18.20
N ASP A 32 -6.22 0.83 -18.62
CA ASP A 32 -6.50 1.51 -19.89
C ASP A 32 -7.48 2.67 -19.73
N GLY A 33 -6.93 3.89 -19.52
CA GLY A 33 -7.72 5.12 -19.47
C GLY A 33 -8.69 5.21 -18.28
N VAL A 34 -8.31 4.69 -17.11
CA VAL A 34 -9.18 4.71 -15.94
C VAL A 34 -9.20 6.08 -15.28
N SER A 35 -10.41 6.62 -15.09
CA SER A 35 -10.66 7.84 -14.33
C SER A 35 -11.64 7.55 -13.20
N LEU A 36 -11.36 8.04 -11.98
CA LEU A 36 -12.22 7.91 -10.81
C LEU A 36 -11.91 9.01 -9.79
N GLU A 37 -12.85 9.22 -8.90
CA GLU A 37 -12.72 10.11 -7.75
C GLU A 37 -13.15 9.38 -6.48
N ILE A 38 -12.52 9.72 -5.35
CA ILE A 38 -12.89 9.21 -4.02
C ILE A 38 -12.96 10.40 -3.08
N GLU A 39 -14.12 10.60 -2.45
CA GLU A 39 -14.31 11.64 -1.46
C GLU A 39 -13.76 11.24 -0.09
N ALA A 40 -13.50 12.22 0.77
CA ALA A 40 -13.08 11.94 2.14
C ALA A 40 -14.17 11.16 2.90
N GLY A 41 -13.77 10.04 3.54
CA GLY A 41 -14.71 9.16 4.25
C GLY A 41 -15.49 8.20 3.35
N GLU A 42 -15.30 8.26 2.04
CA GLU A 42 -15.93 7.34 1.10
C GLU A 42 -15.20 5.99 1.06
N THR A 43 -15.95 4.92 0.77
CA THR A 43 -15.43 3.59 0.44
C THR A 43 -15.81 3.25 -0.99
N LEU A 44 -14.82 3.25 -1.88
CA LEU A 44 -15.00 2.86 -3.28
C LEU A 44 -14.69 1.37 -3.47
N GLY A 45 -15.69 0.57 -3.89
CA GLY A 45 -15.52 -0.84 -4.24
C GLY A 45 -15.06 -1.01 -5.69
N LEU A 46 -13.91 -1.67 -5.90
CA LEU A 46 -13.40 -2.03 -7.23
C LEU A 46 -13.63 -3.51 -7.51
N VAL A 47 -14.53 -3.82 -8.44
CA VAL A 47 -14.99 -5.18 -8.77
C VAL A 47 -14.54 -5.57 -10.18
N GLY A 48 -14.30 -6.83 -10.41
CA GLY A 48 -13.92 -7.40 -11.71
C GLY A 48 -13.21 -8.75 -11.57
N GLU A 49 -13.02 -9.44 -12.67
CA GLU A 49 -12.36 -10.77 -12.73
C GLU A 49 -10.90 -10.73 -12.28
N SER A 50 -10.33 -11.92 -11.97
CA SER A 50 -8.90 -12.05 -11.71
C SER A 50 -8.11 -11.61 -12.95
N GLY A 51 -7.06 -10.80 -12.77
CA GLY A 51 -6.28 -10.26 -13.89
C GLY A 51 -6.83 -9.00 -14.55
N SER A 52 -8.00 -8.48 -14.14
CA SER A 52 -8.59 -7.26 -14.74
C SER A 52 -7.88 -5.94 -14.39
N GLY A 53 -6.73 -5.97 -13.72
CA GLY A 53 -5.94 -4.77 -13.43
C GLY A 53 -6.21 -4.08 -12.08
N LYS A 54 -7.14 -4.58 -11.23
CA LYS A 54 -7.51 -3.95 -9.93
C LYS A 54 -6.30 -3.67 -9.04
N SER A 55 -5.48 -4.68 -8.80
CA SER A 55 -4.29 -4.55 -7.96
C SER A 55 -3.24 -3.63 -8.60
N THR A 56 -3.17 -3.60 -9.92
CA THR A 56 -2.30 -2.69 -10.67
C THR A 56 -2.77 -1.26 -10.48
N LEU A 57 -4.07 -0.99 -10.59
CA LEU A 57 -4.65 0.33 -10.38
C LEU A 57 -4.35 0.85 -8.96
N GLY A 58 -4.59 0.05 -7.91
CA GLY A 58 -4.26 0.44 -6.55
C GLY A 58 -2.77 0.77 -6.35
N ARG A 59 -1.87 -0.01 -6.95
CA ARG A 59 -0.42 0.26 -6.89
C ARG A 59 -0.01 1.52 -7.66
N LEU A 60 -0.68 1.84 -8.76
CA LEU A 60 -0.47 3.08 -9.52
C LEU A 60 -0.90 4.30 -8.70
N MET A 61 -2.09 4.24 -8.06
CA MET A 61 -2.61 5.33 -7.22
C MET A 61 -1.67 5.67 -6.07
N LEU A 62 -1.01 4.66 -5.48
CA LEU A 62 0.00 4.82 -4.42
C LEU A 62 1.41 5.08 -4.97
N ARG A 63 1.55 5.15 -6.30
CA ARG A 63 2.86 5.24 -6.96
C ARG A 63 3.87 4.21 -6.45
N LEU A 64 3.42 2.98 -6.25
CA LEU A 64 4.29 1.81 -6.03
C LEU A 64 4.83 1.28 -7.36
N ILE A 65 4.15 1.58 -8.45
CA ILE A 65 4.59 1.42 -9.84
C ILE A 65 4.29 2.71 -10.60
N GLU A 66 5.14 3.08 -11.55
CA GLU A 66 4.93 4.27 -12.37
C GLU A 66 3.89 3.98 -13.47
N PRO A 67 2.93 4.87 -13.71
CA PRO A 67 2.01 4.76 -14.85
C PRO A 67 2.74 5.00 -16.17
N THR A 68 2.11 4.59 -17.28
CA THR A 68 2.55 4.93 -18.62
C THR A 68 2.09 6.34 -19.00
N SER A 69 0.86 6.70 -18.60
CA SER A 69 0.28 8.04 -18.76
C SER A 69 -0.87 8.27 -17.79
N GLY A 70 -1.42 9.46 -17.77
CA GLY A 70 -2.49 9.88 -16.87
C GLY A 70 -1.96 10.63 -15.65
N SER A 71 -2.84 10.91 -14.70
CA SER A 71 -2.50 11.66 -13.49
C SER A 71 -3.18 11.06 -12.26
N VAL A 72 -2.55 11.25 -11.09
CA VAL A 72 -3.08 10.90 -9.78
C VAL A 72 -2.86 12.07 -8.84
N ARG A 73 -3.93 12.55 -8.20
CA ARG A 73 -3.86 13.55 -7.14
C ARG A 73 -4.38 12.97 -5.83
N PHE A 74 -3.75 13.35 -4.74
CA PHE A 74 -4.15 13.06 -3.38
C PHE A 74 -4.18 14.37 -2.59
N ASP A 75 -5.34 14.73 -2.06
CA ASP A 75 -5.58 16.00 -1.35
C ASP A 75 -5.04 17.21 -2.14
N GLY A 76 -5.33 17.25 -3.45
CA GLY A 76 -4.90 18.28 -4.38
C GLY A 76 -3.43 18.21 -4.82
N VAL A 77 -2.59 17.35 -4.21
CA VAL A 77 -1.17 17.20 -4.54
C VAL A 77 -0.99 16.18 -5.66
N ASP A 78 -0.20 16.49 -6.66
CA ASP A 78 0.15 15.55 -7.74
C ASP A 78 1.13 14.48 -7.23
N VAL A 79 0.63 13.26 -7.09
CA VAL A 79 1.39 12.11 -6.58
C VAL A 79 2.54 11.72 -7.51
N LEU A 80 2.35 11.90 -8.84
CA LEU A 80 3.34 11.49 -9.83
C LEU A 80 4.48 12.51 -9.97
N ALA A 81 4.20 13.78 -9.69
CA ALA A 81 5.20 14.84 -9.67
C ALA A 81 6.03 14.87 -8.39
N ALA A 82 5.46 14.44 -7.25
CA ALA A 82 6.10 14.48 -5.94
C ALA A 82 7.46 13.76 -5.92
N ARG A 83 8.45 14.30 -5.21
CA ARG A 83 9.82 13.73 -5.09
C ARG A 83 10.29 13.79 -3.63
N GLY A 84 11.26 12.95 -3.32
CA GLY A 84 12.00 12.99 -2.05
C GLY A 84 11.10 13.08 -0.82
N HIS A 85 11.19 14.18 -0.10
CA HIS A 85 10.46 14.43 1.15
C HIS A 85 8.93 14.52 0.93
N GLU A 86 8.51 15.15 -0.16
CA GLU A 86 7.08 15.28 -0.48
C GLU A 86 6.43 13.91 -0.74
N LEU A 87 7.05 13.05 -1.55
CA LEU A 87 6.57 11.69 -1.78
C LEU A 87 6.56 10.88 -0.48
N ARG A 88 7.56 11.06 0.38
CA ARG A 88 7.60 10.42 1.70
C ARG A 88 6.43 10.89 2.58
N ARG A 89 6.08 12.18 2.54
CA ARG A 89 4.93 12.73 3.25
C ARG A 89 3.62 12.13 2.74
N LEU A 90 3.41 12.08 1.43
CA LEU A 90 2.23 11.46 0.84
C LEU A 90 2.08 9.98 1.25
N ARG A 91 3.18 9.21 1.26
CA ARG A 91 3.18 7.81 1.69
C ARG A 91 2.86 7.61 3.18
N ARG A 92 3.02 8.63 4.00
CA ARG A 92 2.55 8.63 5.39
C ARG A 92 1.03 8.55 5.46
N ASP A 93 0.36 9.31 4.59
CA ASP A 93 -1.08 9.50 4.59
C ASP A 93 -1.80 8.47 3.71
N MET A 94 -1.08 7.84 2.77
CA MET A 94 -1.55 6.78 1.90
C MET A 94 -0.94 5.44 2.28
N GLN A 95 -1.74 4.50 2.77
CA GLN A 95 -1.27 3.19 3.21
C GLN A 95 -1.94 2.07 2.40
N ILE A 96 -1.30 0.91 2.35
CA ILE A 96 -1.81 -0.27 1.66
C ILE A 96 -1.83 -1.48 2.59
N VAL A 97 -2.89 -2.26 2.49
CA VAL A 97 -2.97 -3.60 3.07
C VAL A 97 -3.01 -4.59 1.90
N PHE A 98 -2.00 -5.44 1.80
CA PHE A 98 -1.94 -6.45 0.75
C PHE A 98 -2.88 -7.62 1.03
N GLN A 99 -3.36 -8.23 -0.06
CA GLN A 99 -4.24 -9.40 0.00
C GLN A 99 -3.53 -10.63 0.60
N ASP A 100 -2.22 -10.79 0.34
CA ASP A 100 -1.41 -11.85 0.93
C ASP A 100 -0.71 -11.36 2.22
N PRO A 101 -1.17 -11.78 3.40
CA PRO A 101 -0.57 -11.39 4.65
C PRO A 101 0.79 -12.07 4.90
N PHE A 102 1.09 -13.18 4.21
CA PHE A 102 2.37 -13.89 4.36
C PHE A 102 3.53 -13.10 3.75
N ALA A 103 3.31 -12.51 2.58
CA ALA A 103 4.32 -11.69 1.89
C ALA A 103 4.42 -10.27 2.44
N SER A 104 3.46 -9.83 3.29
CA SER A 104 3.40 -8.45 3.76
C SER A 104 4.18 -8.16 5.05
N LEU A 105 4.53 -9.18 5.83
CA LEU A 105 5.25 -9.06 7.11
C LEU A 105 6.63 -9.70 7.00
N ASP A 106 7.69 -9.00 7.39
CA ASP A 106 9.05 -9.59 7.49
C ASP A 106 9.06 -10.65 8.61
N PRO A 107 9.31 -11.94 8.29
CA PRO A 107 9.28 -13.02 9.28
C PRO A 107 10.35 -12.91 10.36
N ARG A 108 11.37 -12.06 10.17
CA ARG A 108 12.46 -11.82 11.12
C ARG A 108 12.14 -10.73 12.15
N MET A 109 11.08 -9.97 11.92
CA MET A 109 10.62 -8.92 12.83
C MET A 109 9.59 -9.46 13.79
N THR A 110 9.64 -9.03 15.06
CA THR A 110 8.54 -9.26 16.00
C THR A 110 7.32 -8.42 15.58
N VAL A 111 6.14 -8.78 16.07
CA VAL A 111 4.91 -8.01 15.81
C VAL A 111 5.05 -6.57 16.29
N GLU A 112 5.69 -6.30 17.44
CA GLU A 112 5.98 -4.93 17.91
C GLU A 112 6.80 -4.16 16.87
N GLN A 113 7.85 -4.77 16.35
CA GLN A 113 8.71 -4.14 15.33
C GLN A 113 7.92 -3.88 14.03
N ALA A 114 7.20 -4.89 13.54
CA ALA A 114 6.45 -4.78 12.28
C ALA A 114 5.35 -3.71 12.36
N VAL A 115 4.58 -3.66 13.46
CA VAL A 115 3.51 -2.65 13.64
C VAL A 115 4.09 -1.25 13.84
N SER A 116 5.20 -1.11 14.55
CA SER A 116 5.81 0.20 14.82
C SER A 116 6.77 0.69 13.73
N GLU A 117 7.11 -0.13 12.74
CA GLU A 117 8.02 0.22 11.65
C GLU A 117 7.66 1.55 10.93
N PRO A 118 6.39 1.82 10.58
CA PRO A 118 6.03 3.09 9.96
C PRO A 118 6.37 4.30 10.82
N LEU A 119 6.23 4.21 12.15
CA LEU A 119 6.65 5.28 13.07
C LEU A 119 8.16 5.49 13.05
N VAL A 120 8.95 4.41 12.98
CA VAL A 120 10.42 4.51 12.90
C VAL A 120 10.82 5.23 11.61
N ILE A 121 10.17 4.90 10.51
CA ILE A 121 10.49 5.47 9.19
C ILE A 121 10.11 6.96 9.12
N HIS A 122 8.94 7.33 9.61
CA HIS A 122 8.36 8.66 9.36
C HIS A 122 8.55 9.66 10.50
N GLU A 123 8.54 9.22 11.76
CA GLU A 123 8.55 10.10 12.93
C GLU A 123 9.74 9.84 13.86
N ASN A 124 10.22 8.59 13.88
CA ASN A 124 11.28 8.10 14.77
C ASN A 124 11.10 8.47 16.25
N PRO A 125 9.93 8.21 16.85
CA PRO A 125 9.69 8.49 18.26
C PRO A 125 10.46 7.52 19.16
N GLY A 126 10.62 7.86 20.43
CA GLY A 126 11.24 6.97 21.43
C GLY A 126 10.51 5.63 21.56
N ARG A 127 11.24 4.61 22.10
CA ARG A 127 10.75 3.23 22.23
C ARG A 127 9.41 3.11 22.97
N VAL A 128 9.21 3.88 24.03
CA VAL A 128 7.98 3.85 24.85
C VAL A 128 6.78 4.18 23.97
N ARG A 129 6.81 5.32 23.26
CA ARG A 129 5.71 5.76 22.40
C ARG A 129 5.42 4.76 21.27
N ARG A 130 6.45 4.13 20.70
CA ARG A 130 6.28 3.08 19.67
C ARG A 130 5.53 1.88 20.21
N ARG A 131 5.92 1.41 21.41
CA ARG A 131 5.28 0.28 22.08
C ARG A 131 3.83 0.59 22.45
N GLU A 132 3.57 1.75 23.05
CA GLU A 132 2.21 2.19 23.39
C GLU A 132 1.29 2.20 22.17
N ARG A 133 1.77 2.75 21.06
CA ARG A 133 1.01 2.76 19.80
C ARG A 133 0.76 1.35 19.26
N ALA A 134 1.74 0.47 19.32
CA ALA A 134 1.60 -0.92 18.89
C ALA A 134 0.58 -1.67 19.75
N VAL A 135 0.59 -1.49 21.08
CA VAL A 135 -0.42 -2.06 22.00
C VAL A 135 -1.82 -1.57 21.65
N GLU A 136 -2.00 -0.25 21.48
CA GLU A 136 -3.28 0.36 21.11
C GLU A 136 -3.85 -0.29 19.84
N LEU A 137 -3.01 -0.41 18.81
CA LEU A 137 -3.44 -0.93 17.51
C LEU A 137 -3.72 -2.42 17.53
N LEU A 138 -2.93 -3.22 18.26
CA LEU A 138 -3.23 -4.64 18.41
C LEU A 138 -4.58 -4.86 19.09
N ARG A 139 -4.87 -4.12 20.14
CA ARG A 139 -6.18 -4.17 20.82
C ARG A 139 -7.32 -3.77 19.86
N ALA A 140 -7.11 -2.73 19.04
CA ALA A 140 -8.10 -2.28 18.06
C ALA A 140 -8.44 -3.35 17.00
N VAL A 141 -7.48 -4.22 16.66
CA VAL A 141 -7.71 -5.34 15.73
C VAL A 141 -8.04 -6.67 16.44
N GLY A 142 -8.31 -6.64 17.76
CA GLY A 142 -8.71 -7.81 18.55
C GLY A 142 -7.57 -8.81 18.80
N LEU A 143 -6.35 -8.33 18.99
CA LEU A 143 -5.19 -9.11 19.42
C LEU A 143 -4.71 -8.66 20.80
N GLU A 144 -4.17 -9.59 21.56
CA GLU A 144 -3.65 -9.33 22.90
C GLU A 144 -2.25 -8.70 22.87
N GLU A 145 -1.88 -7.99 23.93
CA GLU A 145 -0.55 -7.41 24.09
C GLU A 145 0.58 -8.46 24.08
N SER A 146 0.29 -9.67 24.55
CA SER A 146 1.22 -10.81 24.52
C SER A 146 1.73 -11.14 23.10
N ALA A 147 0.98 -10.74 22.06
CA ALA A 147 1.35 -10.92 20.65
C ALA A 147 2.57 -10.08 20.24
N LEU A 148 2.87 -8.97 20.94
CA LEU A 148 3.96 -8.04 20.55
C LEU A 148 5.33 -8.70 20.44
N ALA A 149 5.64 -9.65 21.35
CA ALA A 149 6.94 -10.30 21.40
C ALA A 149 7.08 -11.48 20.42
N ARG A 150 5.99 -11.88 19.79
CA ARG A 150 5.93 -13.04 18.90
C ARG A 150 6.28 -12.66 17.46
N TYR A 151 6.59 -13.69 16.67
CA TYR A 151 6.93 -13.54 15.25
C TYR A 151 5.72 -13.86 14.34
N PRO A 152 5.65 -13.30 13.13
CA PRO A 152 4.53 -13.53 12.22
C PRO A 152 4.21 -15.01 11.95
N HIS A 153 5.21 -15.89 11.89
CA HIS A 153 5.02 -17.32 11.63
C HIS A 153 4.25 -18.07 12.75
N GLU A 154 4.14 -17.49 13.94
CA GLU A 154 3.41 -18.06 15.07
C GLU A 154 1.89 -17.76 15.05
N PHE A 155 1.41 -17.05 14.00
CA PHE A 155 0.02 -16.61 13.87
C PHE A 155 -0.68 -17.28 12.70
N SER A 156 -2.00 -17.45 12.81
CA SER A 156 -2.85 -17.86 11.70
C SER A 156 -2.90 -16.79 10.60
N GLY A 157 -3.33 -17.14 9.39
CA GLY A 157 -3.46 -16.20 8.29
C GLY A 157 -4.36 -14.99 8.63
N GLY A 158 -5.50 -15.24 9.29
CA GLY A 158 -6.40 -14.16 9.73
C GLY A 158 -5.79 -13.24 10.80
N GLN A 159 -4.98 -13.79 11.71
CA GLN A 159 -4.26 -12.98 12.69
C GLN A 159 -3.16 -12.15 12.03
N ARG A 160 -2.42 -12.71 11.07
CA ARG A 160 -1.43 -11.95 10.27
C ARG A 160 -2.08 -10.81 9.49
N GLN A 161 -3.26 -11.04 8.93
CA GLN A 161 -4.03 -9.98 8.27
C GLN A 161 -4.38 -8.84 9.23
N ARG A 162 -4.79 -9.15 10.46
CA ARG A 162 -5.05 -8.15 11.49
C ARG A 162 -3.78 -7.37 11.87
N ILE A 163 -2.63 -8.04 11.97
CA ILE A 163 -1.34 -7.38 12.22
C ILE A 163 -0.98 -6.45 11.06
N ALA A 164 -1.19 -6.85 9.80
CA ALA A 164 -0.96 -6.01 8.63
C ALA A 164 -1.88 -4.78 8.62
N ILE A 165 -3.14 -4.92 9.03
CA ILE A 165 -4.09 -3.81 9.22
C ILE A 165 -3.59 -2.87 10.33
N ALA A 166 -3.17 -3.40 11.50
CA ALA A 166 -2.62 -2.60 12.58
C ALA A 166 -1.41 -1.79 12.12
N ARG A 167 -0.49 -2.39 11.35
CA ARG A 167 0.66 -1.70 10.75
C ARG A 167 0.22 -0.54 9.85
N ALA A 168 -0.76 -0.76 8.97
CA ALA A 168 -1.25 0.28 8.07
C ALA A 168 -1.89 1.46 8.82
N LEU A 169 -2.54 1.21 9.96
CA LEU A 169 -3.19 2.23 10.79
C LEU A 169 -2.22 3.00 11.71
N THR A 170 -0.95 2.65 11.72
CA THR A 170 0.03 3.19 12.68
C THR A 170 0.18 4.71 12.57
N LEU A 171 0.20 5.24 11.36
CA LEU A 171 0.38 6.66 11.07
C LEU A 171 -0.94 7.45 11.00
N LYS A 172 -2.10 6.82 11.25
CA LYS A 172 -3.43 7.44 11.11
C LYS A 172 -3.65 8.01 9.71
N PRO A 173 -3.50 7.15 8.67
CA PRO A 173 -3.65 7.59 7.30
C PRO A 173 -5.04 8.15 7.01
#